data_cfbdeac2050b7c5349c42af992eba159
#
_entry.id   cfbdeac2050b7c5349c42af992eba159
#
_cell.length_a   1.000
_cell.length_b   1.000
_cell.length_c   1.000
_cell.angle_alpha   90.00
_cell.angle_beta   90.00
_cell.angle_gamma   90.00
#
_symmetry.space_group_name_H-M   'P 1'
#
loop_
_entity.id
_entity.type
_entity.pdbx_description
1 polymer ?
#
loop_
_entity_poly.entity_id
_entity_poly.type
_entity_poly.pdbx_seq_one_letter_code
_entity_poly.pdbx_strand_id
1 'polypeptide(L)'
;CACLVGSEMCIRDSRYIDIFKLKYDYHNAKLALKSKRSGEDVSRLAMDCGRVDAQKVLRGETSAVSAAMSRAMAQAESEVGHSGDLRMAELLLDRACYEEMSALASETGSTFLKDYVALQIDAVNLRTLVRARRMGCEDDVLAAAMLPGGHIPADQLRGARGDHLSSLTHGTPLDSAGELAAKLLDSGGGLTEFERACDDALMSYLQRARRTPFGPEVVAGYLGAKEAEFTAVRTILSGKIAGIAAEDIRARLRMSYL
;
A
#
# COMPACT_ATOMS: atom_id res chain seq x y z
N CYS A 1 -31.19 24.98 -5.23
CA CYS A 1 -30.96 23.60 -5.72
C CYS A 1 -29.56 23.37 -6.26
N ALA A 2 -28.92 24.34 -6.91
CA ALA A 2 -27.54 24.19 -7.43
C ALA A 2 -26.49 23.97 -6.33
N CYS A 3 -26.68 24.53 -5.14
CA CYS A 3 -25.74 24.37 -4.01
C CYS A 3 -25.80 22.98 -3.37
N LEU A 4 -26.94 22.28 -3.38
CA LEU A 4 -27.10 20.92 -2.84
C LEU A 4 -26.44 19.86 -3.75
N VAL A 5 -26.59 20.02 -5.07
CA VAL A 5 -25.94 19.13 -6.05
C VAL A 5 -24.41 19.26 -5.98
N GLY A 6 -23.89 20.48 -5.77
CA GLY A 6 -22.47 20.71 -5.60
C GLY A 6 -21.89 20.10 -4.31
N SER A 7 -22.63 20.12 -3.20
CA SER A 7 -22.17 19.59 -1.92
C SER A 7 -22.16 18.06 -1.89
N GLU A 8 -23.18 17.40 -2.47
CA GLU A 8 -23.20 15.93 -2.58
C GLU A 8 -22.09 15.40 -3.52
N MET A 9 -21.82 16.10 -4.61
CA MET A 9 -20.75 15.77 -5.53
C MET A 9 -19.37 15.93 -4.86
N CYS A 10 -19.14 17.02 -4.12
CA CYS A 10 -17.92 17.22 -3.35
C CYS A 10 -17.71 16.17 -2.24
N ILE A 11 -18.77 15.77 -1.52
CA ILE A 11 -18.70 14.74 -0.47
C ILE A 11 -18.41 13.35 -1.08
N ARG A 12 -19.02 13.04 -2.22
CA ARG A 12 -18.78 11.77 -2.92
C ARG A 12 -17.36 11.71 -3.50
N ASP A 13 -16.88 12.80 -4.07
CA ASP A 13 -15.52 12.88 -4.63
C ASP A 13 -14.44 12.82 -3.54
N SER A 14 -14.70 13.36 -2.34
CA SER A 14 -13.76 13.25 -1.22
C SER A 14 -13.51 11.81 -0.80
N ARG A 15 -14.52 10.93 -0.82
CA ARG A 15 -14.38 9.51 -0.47
C ARG A 15 -13.43 8.75 -1.40
N TYR A 16 -13.41 9.09 -2.70
CA TYR A 16 -12.49 8.47 -3.65
C TYR A 16 -11.05 8.84 -3.35
N ILE A 17 -10.83 10.11 -2.95
CA ILE A 17 -9.52 10.64 -2.58
C ILE A 17 -9.05 10.04 -1.24
N ASP A 18 -9.97 9.80 -0.31
CA ASP A 18 -9.68 9.27 1.02
C ASP A 18 -9.02 7.90 0.98
N ILE A 19 -9.35 7.06 -0.01
CA ILE A 19 -8.67 5.77 -0.24
C ILE A 19 -7.16 5.96 -0.43
N PHE A 20 -6.75 7.00 -1.17
CA PHE A 20 -5.34 7.30 -1.44
C PHE A 20 -4.66 8.02 -0.27
N LYS A 21 -5.43 8.76 0.54
CA LYS A 21 -4.91 9.50 1.69
C LYS A 21 -4.66 8.63 2.91
N LEU A 22 -5.43 7.54 3.06
CA LEU A 22 -5.44 6.72 4.26
C LEU A 22 -4.06 6.20 4.64
N LYS A 23 -3.24 5.82 3.67
CA LYS A 23 -1.86 5.34 3.89
C LYS A 23 -0.98 6.35 4.63
N TYR A 24 -1.24 7.65 4.47
CA TYR A 24 -0.48 8.71 5.16
C TYR A 24 -0.91 8.85 6.62
N ASP A 25 -2.21 8.67 6.92
CA ASP A 25 -2.71 8.64 8.29
C ASP A 25 -2.07 7.50 9.08
N TYR A 26 -2.06 6.28 8.51
CA TYR A 26 -1.42 5.11 9.13
C TYR A 26 0.11 5.19 9.17
N HIS A 27 0.74 5.88 8.21
CA HIS A 27 2.16 6.22 8.30
C HIS A 27 2.44 7.07 9.53
N ASN A 28 1.64 8.12 9.76
CA ASN A 28 1.78 8.99 10.93
C ASN A 28 1.48 8.23 12.24
N ALA A 29 0.54 7.28 12.24
CA ALA A 29 0.30 6.41 13.40
C ALA A 29 1.53 5.54 13.75
N LYS A 30 2.19 4.96 12.75
CA LYS A 30 3.43 4.22 12.96
C LYS A 30 4.56 5.12 13.49
N LEU A 31 4.65 6.36 13.01
CA LEU A 31 5.60 7.35 13.54
C LEU A 31 5.31 7.68 15.00
N ALA A 32 4.04 7.89 15.36
CA ALA A 32 3.63 8.14 16.75
C ALA A 32 4.06 6.99 17.67
N LEU A 33 3.85 5.74 17.24
CA LEU A 33 4.25 4.55 17.97
C LEU A 33 5.78 4.47 18.16
N LYS A 34 6.55 4.76 17.11
CA LYS A 34 8.02 4.80 17.15
C LYS A 34 8.54 5.90 18.07
N SER A 35 8.00 7.11 17.95
CA SER A 35 8.38 8.26 18.80
C SER A 35 8.12 7.97 20.28
N LYS A 36 6.96 7.40 20.59
CA LYS A 36 6.58 7.05 21.96
C LYS A 36 7.55 6.04 22.59
N ARG A 37 8.11 5.14 21.77
CA ARG A 37 9.08 4.14 22.22
C ARG A 37 10.51 4.67 22.30
N SER A 38 10.97 5.39 21.27
CA SER A 38 12.37 5.90 21.21
C SER A 38 12.58 7.19 22.01
N GLY A 39 11.52 7.96 22.25
CA GLY A 39 11.60 9.30 22.80
C GLY A 39 12.14 10.35 21.82
N GLU A 40 12.35 9.98 20.56
CA GLU A 40 12.85 10.89 19.52
C GLU A 40 11.75 11.71 18.88
N ASP A 41 12.07 12.96 18.50
CA ASP A 41 11.20 13.81 17.72
C ASP A 41 11.13 13.34 16.25
N VAL A 42 9.99 12.83 15.86
CA VAL A 42 9.71 12.35 14.51
C VAL A 42 8.90 13.33 13.66
N SER A 43 8.64 14.53 14.14
CA SER A 43 7.77 15.53 13.49
C SER A 43 8.19 15.82 12.04
N ARG A 44 9.50 15.78 11.75
CA ARG A 44 10.05 15.99 10.40
C ARG A 44 9.73 14.87 9.41
N LEU A 45 9.34 13.70 9.89
CA LEU A 45 8.97 12.53 9.07
C LEU A 45 7.48 12.45 8.84
N ALA A 46 6.70 13.29 9.51
CA ALA A 46 5.25 13.33 9.40
C ALA A 46 4.81 13.79 8.01
N MET A 47 3.71 13.23 7.52
CA MET A 47 3.16 13.53 6.20
C MET A 47 1.78 14.20 6.34
N ASP A 48 1.67 15.47 5.91
CA ASP A 48 0.42 16.26 5.91
C ASP A 48 -0.45 15.99 4.67
N CYS A 49 -0.34 14.79 4.09
CA CYS A 49 -1.12 14.38 2.92
C CYS A 49 -2.30 13.46 3.30
N GLY A 50 -2.51 13.21 4.59
CA GLY A 50 -3.58 12.37 5.11
C GLY A 50 -4.95 13.05 5.10
N ARG A 51 -5.94 12.34 5.68
CA ARG A 51 -7.29 12.88 5.97
C ARG A 51 -7.29 13.68 7.27
N VAL A 52 -6.34 13.38 8.14
CA VAL A 52 -6.19 13.94 9.47
C VAL A 52 -4.90 14.73 9.55
N ASP A 53 -4.94 15.83 10.30
CA ASP A 53 -3.74 16.61 10.63
C ASP A 53 -2.69 15.70 11.28
N ALA A 54 -1.49 15.67 10.69
CA ALA A 54 -0.41 14.80 11.13
C ALA A 54 -0.02 15.02 12.58
N GLN A 55 -0.05 16.27 13.06
CA GLN A 55 0.30 16.62 14.44
C GLN A 55 -0.70 16.05 15.45
N LYS A 56 -2.00 15.98 15.08
CA LYS A 56 -3.02 15.35 15.93
C LYS A 56 -2.78 13.85 16.06
N VAL A 57 -2.42 13.19 14.94
CA VAL A 57 -2.09 11.76 14.96
C VAL A 57 -0.85 11.50 15.81
N LEU A 58 0.21 12.30 15.65
CA LEU A 58 1.44 12.17 16.43
C LEU A 58 1.23 12.37 17.93
N ARG A 59 0.30 13.25 18.33
CA ARG A 59 -0.09 13.43 19.74
C ARG A 59 -1.01 12.35 20.26
N GLY A 60 -1.46 11.40 19.42
CA GLY A 60 -2.39 10.34 19.82
C GLY A 60 -3.82 10.84 20.08
N GLU A 61 -4.26 11.92 19.41
CA GLU A 61 -5.63 12.43 19.53
C GLU A 61 -6.62 11.49 18.83
N THR A 62 -7.12 10.51 19.56
CA THR A 62 -8.03 9.46 19.03
C THR A 62 -9.36 10.02 18.52
N SER A 63 -9.79 11.19 18.99
CA SER A 63 -11.01 11.86 18.51
C SER A 63 -10.87 12.41 17.09
N ALA A 64 -9.65 12.58 16.60
CA ALA A 64 -9.37 13.11 15.26
C ALA A 64 -9.35 12.05 14.17
N VAL A 65 -9.18 10.76 14.53
CA VAL A 65 -9.03 9.63 13.60
C VAL A 65 -10.31 8.78 13.54
N SER A 66 -10.39 7.90 12.54
CA SER A 66 -11.50 6.94 12.43
C SER A 66 -11.53 5.98 13.63
N ALA A 67 -12.72 5.44 13.94
CA ALA A 67 -12.85 4.44 15.01
C ALA A 67 -12.02 3.17 14.73
N ALA A 68 -11.84 2.80 13.46
CA ALA A 68 -10.97 1.69 13.04
C ALA A 68 -9.51 1.98 13.38
N MET A 69 -9.02 3.14 12.97
CA MET A 69 -7.65 3.56 13.23
C MET A 69 -7.37 3.73 14.73
N SER A 70 -8.30 4.33 15.49
CA SER A 70 -8.18 4.48 16.94
C SER A 70 -8.02 3.11 17.64
N ARG A 71 -8.84 2.11 17.27
CA ARG A 71 -8.73 0.75 17.81
C ARG A 71 -7.38 0.11 17.42
N ALA A 72 -6.96 0.27 16.17
CA ALA A 72 -5.69 -0.28 15.69
C ALA A 72 -4.49 0.33 16.42
N MET A 73 -4.50 1.63 16.67
CA MET A 73 -3.45 2.31 17.45
C MET A 73 -3.39 1.78 18.88
N ALA A 74 -4.55 1.62 19.55
CA ALA A 74 -4.60 1.06 20.90
C ALA A 74 -4.12 -0.38 20.96
N GLN A 75 -4.47 -1.22 19.98
CA GLN A 75 -3.98 -2.60 19.87
C GLN A 75 -2.47 -2.64 19.63
N ALA A 76 -1.96 -1.80 18.73
CA ALA A 76 -0.52 -1.71 18.46
C ALA A 76 0.28 -1.26 19.69
N GLU A 77 -0.22 -0.27 20.45
CA GLU A 77 0.39 0.14 21.71
C GLU A 77 0.40 -0.97 22.75
N SER A 78 -0.72 -1.70 22.90
CA SER A 78 -0.82 -2.85 23.79
C SER A 78 0.17 -3.94 23.40
N GLU A 79 0.31 -4.25 22.10
CA GLU A 79 1.26 -5.25 21.59
C GLU A 79 2.70 -4.87 21.94
N VAL A 80 3.10 -3.62 21.71
CA VAL A 80 4.43 -3.13 22.09
C VAL A 80 4.63 -3.21 23.60
N GLY A 81 3.59 -2.95 24.40
CA GLY A 81 3.64 -3.06 25.86
C GLY A 81 3.87 -4.49 26.36
N HIS A 82 3.31 -5.48 25.67
CA HIS A 82 3.43 -6.90 26.05
C HIS A 82 4.68 -7.57 25.50
N SER A 83 4.90 -7.49 24.21
CA SER A 83 5.99 -8.19 23.52
C SER A 83 7.27 -7.41 23.40
N GLY A 84 7.18 -6.08 23.47
CA GLY A 84 8.29 -5.19 23.09
C GLY A 84 8.60 -5.20 21.59
N ASP A 85 7.86 -5.96 20.77
CA ASP A 85 8.12 -6.09 19.33
C ASP A 85 7.34 -5.04 18.53
N LEU A 86 8.09 -4.06 18.00
CA LEU A 86 7.52 -3.00 17.17
C LEU A 86 7.03 -3.52 15.82
N ARG A 87 7.61 -4.62 15.31
CA ARG A 87 7.24 -5.19 14.01
C ARG A 87 5.82 -5.72 14.00
N MET A 88 5.44 -6.46 15.05
CA MET A 88 4.07 -6.98 15.18
C MET A 88 3.05 -5.85 15.28
N ALA A 89 3.37 -4.79 16.03
CA ALA A 89 2.53 -3.61 16.12
C ALA A 89 2.38 -2.87 14.78
N GLU A 90 3.47 -2.77 13.99
CA GLU A 90 3.41 -2.21 12.64
C GLU A 90 2.56 -3.05 11.69
N LEU A 91 2.63 -4.39 11.77
CA LEU A 91 1.80 -5.29 10.98
C LEU A 91 0.30 -5.14 11.31
N LEU A 92 -0.04 -4.95 12.60
CA LEU A 92 -1.41 -4.65 13.02
C LEU A 92 -1.93 -3.35 12.38
N LEU A 93 -1.11 -2.28 12.36
CA LEU A 93 -1.46 -1.02 11.73
C LEU A 93 -1.57 -1.15 10.21
N ASP A 94 -0.70 -1.93 9.55
CA ASP A 94 -0.80 -2.19 8.12
C ASP A 94 -2.09 -2.94 7.78
N ARG A 95 -2.42 -3.97 8.52
CA ARG A 95 -3.66 -4.72 8.34
C ARG A 95 -4.88 -3.81 8.48
N ALA A 96 -4.94 -3.02 9.56
CA ALA A 96 -6.04 -2.09 9.78
C ALA A 96 -6.16 -1.04 8.66
N CYS A 97 -5.03 -0.57 8.11
CA CYS A 97 -5.01 0.34 6.96
C CYS A 97 -5.71 -0.27 5.74
N TYR A 98 -5.36 -1.49 5.37
CA TYR A 98 -5.95 -2.14 4.19
C TYR A 98 -7.39 -2.59 4.41
N GLU A 99 -7.76 -2.98 5.63
CA GLU A 99 -9.15 -3.27 5.99
C GLU A 99 -10.02 -2.00 5.89
N GLU A 100 -9.56 -0.86 6.42
CA GLU A 100 -10.27 0.42 6.30
C GLU A 100 -10.30 0.90 4.84
N MET A 101 -9.21 0.71 4.09
CA MET A 101 -9.17 1.03 2.66
C MET A 101 -10.19 0.22 1.84
N SER A 102 -10.32 -1.07 2.13
CA SER A 102 -11.30 -1.96 1.50
C SER A 102 -12.74 -1.57 1.85
N ALA A 103 -12.98 -1.18 3.11
CA ALA A 103 -14.27 -0.67 3.55
C ALA A 103 -14.65 0.62 2.81
N LEU A 104 -13.73 1.59 2.75
CA LEU A 104 -13.93 2.85 2.01
C LEU A 104 -14.20 2.58 0.53
N ALA A 105 -13.42 1.71 -0.11
CA ALA A 105 -13.64 1.34 -1.51
C ALA A 105 -15.03 0.73 -1.72
N SER A 106 -15.50 -0.09 -0.76
CA SER A 106 -16.84 -0.70 -0.81
C SER A 106 -17.96 0.33 -0.66
N GLU A 107 -17.78 1.32 0.22
CA GLU A 107 -18.74 2.41 0.42
C GLU A 107 -18.89 3.31 -0.80
N THR A 108 -17.87 3.39 -1.66
CA THR A 108 -17.97 4.17 -2.92
C THR A 108 -18.93 3.55 -3.94
N GLY A 109 -19.20 2.25 -3.85
CA GLY A 109 -19.95 1.49 -4.84
C GLY A 109 -19.21 1.23 -6.15
N SER A 110 -17.99 1.75 -6.32
CA SER A 110 -17.15 1.56 -7.52
C SER A 110 -16.48 0.19 -7.51
N THR A 111 -16.79 -0.65 -8.50
CA THR A 111 -16.09 -1.93 -8.72
C THR A 111 -14.63 -1.69 -9.06
N PHE A 112 -14.33 -0.64 -9.84
CA PHE A 112 -12.96 -0.27 -10.19
C PHE A 112 -12.09 0.00 -8.95
N LEU A 113 -12.60 0.76 -7.98
CA LEU A 113 -11.87 1.06 -6.75
C LEU A 113 -11.71 -0.16 -5.84
N LYS A 114 -12.75 -1.01 -5.75
CA LYS A 114 -12.68 -2.28 -5.00
C LYS A 114 -11.60 -3.19 -5.57
N ASP A 115 -11.63 -3.40 -6.88
CA ASP A 115 -10.65 -4.25 -7.56
C ASP A 115 -9.23 -3.66 -7.48
N TYR A 116 -9.09 -2.33 -7.52
CA TYR A 116 -7.80 -1.67 -7.34
C TYR A 116 -7.21 -1.94 -5.95
N VAL A 117 -8.02 -1.80 -4.90
CA VAL A 117 -7.58 -2.08 -3.52
C VAL A 117 -7.27 -3.55 -3.34
N ALA A 118 -8.08 -4.45 -3.87
CA ALA A 118 -7.82 -5.89 -3.83
C ALA A 118 -6.51 -6.25 -4.55
N LEU A 119 -6.25 -5.65 -5.72
CA LEU A 119 -4.99 -5.82 -6.44
C LEU A 119 -3.78 -5.26 -5.67
N GLN A 120 -3.94 -4.13 -4.95
CA GLN A 120 -2.90 -3.62 -4.06
C GLN A 120 -2.57 -4.62 -2.94
N ILE A 121 -3.60 -5.21 -2.33
CA ILE A 121 -3.43 -6.24 -1.30
C ILE A 121 -2.68 -7.45 -1.86
N ASP A 122 -3.06 -7.94 -3.04
CA ASP A 122 -2.37 -9.06 -3.70
C ASP A 122 -0.90 -8.74 -3.97
N ALA A 123 -0.61 -7.54 -4.48
CA ALA A 123 0.77 -7.11 -4.74
C ALA A 123 1.60 -7.00 -3.44
N VAL A 124 1.00 -6.51 -2.34
CA VAL A 124 1.66 -6.43 -1.03
C VAL A 124 1.90 -7.83 -0.47
N ASN A 125 0.91 -8.71 -0.55
CA ASN A 125 1.03 -10.10 -0.11
C ASN A 125 2.12 -10.86 -0.87
N LEU A 126 2.16 -10.69 -2.20
CA LEU A 126 3.19 -11.30 -3.04
C LEU A 126 4.60 -10.81 -2.67
N ARG A 127 4.77 -9.50 -2.45
CA ARG A 127 6.03 -8.91 -1.95
C ARG A 127 6.40 -9.43 -0.57
N THR A 128 5.44 -9.49 0.34
CA THR A 128 5.63 -10.01 1.70
C THR A 128 6.09 -11.46 1.67
N LEU A 129 5.44 -12.30 0.86
CA LEU A 129 5.82 -13.70 0.66
C LEU A 129 7.27 -13.85 0.20
N VAL A 130 7.64 -13.14 -0.89
CA VAL A 130 8.99 -13.25 -1.46
C VAL A 130 10.06 -12.77 -0.48
N ARG A 131 9.82 -11.63 0.18
CA ARG A 131 10.77 -11.09 1.17
C ARG A 131 10.90 -11.99 2.39
N ALA A 132 9.79 -12.42 2.99
CA ALA A 132 9.78 -13.27 4.17
C ALA A 132 10.49 -14.62 3.90
N ARG A 133 10.20 -15.25 2.76
CA ARG A 133 10.86 -16.50 2.36
C ARG A 133 12.35 -16.34 2.16
N ARG A 134 12.78 -15.27 1.53
CA ARG A 134 14.22 -14.98 1.34
C ARG A 134 14.95 -14.63 2.64
N MET A 135 14.25 -14.08 3.60
CA MET A 135 14.78 -13.78 4.94
C MET A 135 14.74 -14.99 5.88
N GLY A 136 14.14 -16.11 5.45
CA GLY A 136 13.96 -17.29 6.31
C GLY A 136 13.00 -17.05 7.48
N CYS A 137 12.02 -16.14 7.31
CA CYS A 137 11.04 -15.88 8.35
C CYS A 137 10.18 -17.12 8.63
N GLU A 138 9.80 -17.30 9.90
CA GLU A 138 8.90 -18.34 10.33
C GLU A 138 7.50 -18.18 9.73
N ASP A 139 6.79 -19.27 9.53
CA ASP A 139 5.47 -19.26 8.90
C ASP A 139 4.42 -18.47 9.69
N ASP A 140 4.55 -18.39 11.02
CA ASP A 140 3.66 -17.61 11.90
C ASP A 140 3.82 -16.10 11.66
N VAL A 141 5.06 -15.62 11.50
CA VAL A 141 5.35 -14.23 11.19
C VAL A 141 4.82 -13.90 9.79
N LEU A 142 5.01 -14.80 8.84
CA LEU A 142 4.46 -14.63 7.49
C LEU A 142 2.92 -14.58 7.52
N ALA A 143 2.27 -15.48 8.27
CA ALA A 143 0.81 -15.49 8.42
C ALA A 143 0.27 -14.19 9.03
N ALA A 144 0.96 -13.65 10.04
CA ALA A 144 0.61 -12.37 10.65
C ALA A 144 0.76 -11.19 9.69
N ALA A 145 1.75 -11.25 8.77
CA ALA A 145 2.04 -10.20 7.81
C ALA A 145 1.14 -10.23 6.56
N MET A 146 0.44 -11.34 6.29
CA MET A 146 -0.46 -11.44 5.13
C MET A 146 -1.76 -10.67 5.35
N LEU A 147 -2.16 -9.91 4.35
CA LEU A 147 -3.35 -9.05 4.39
C LEU A 147 -4.58 -9.79 3.82
N PRO A 148 -5.75 -9.69 4.46
CA PRO A 148 -7.00 -10.21 3.90
C PRO A 148 -7.57 -9.24 2.85
N GLY A 149 -8.43 -9.75 1.96
CA GLY A 149 -9.24 -8.93 1.05
C GLY A 149 -8.67 -8.75 -0.36
N GLY A 150 -7.59 -9.43 -0.72
CA GLY A 150 -7.15 -9.55 -2.10
C GLY A 150 -8.03 -10.48 -2.95
N HIS A 151 -7.81 -10.52 -4.26
CA HIS A 151 -8.43 -11.48 -5.15
C HIS A 151 -7.86 -12.90 -4.92
N ILE A 152 -6.58 -12.98 -4.55
CA ILE A 152 -5.91 -14.23 -4.23
C ILE A 152 -6.02 -14.46 -2.72
N PRO A 153 -6.63 -15.59 -2.28
CA PRO A 153 -6.70 -15.90 -0.86
C PRO A 153 -5.30 -15.95 -0.22
N ALA A 154 -5.11 -15.20 0.87
CA ALA A 154 -3.81 -15.06 1.54
C ALA A 154 -3.20 -16.42 1.94
N ASP A 155 -4.02 -17.38 2.39
CA ASP A 155 -3.58 -18.72 2.77
C ASP A 155 -3.06 -19.53 1.58
N GLN A 156 -3.70 -19.42 0.41
CA GLN A 156 -3.25 -20.07 -0.81
C GLN A 156 -1.90 -19.49 -1.25
N LEU A 157 -1.78 -18.16 -1.24
CA LEU A 157 -0.54 -17.48 -1.60
C LEU A 157 0.59 -17.84 -0.63
N ARG A 158 0.31 -17.89 0.67
CA ARG A 158 1.28 -18.30 1.71
C ARG A 158 1.80 -19.71 1.49
N GLY A 159 0.93 -20.64 1.11
CA GLY A 159 1.28 -22.04 0.84
C GLY A 159 1.99 -22.28 -0.50
N ALA A 160 1.91 -21.33 -1.44
CA ALA A 160 2.38 -21.51 -2.80
C ALA A 160 3.92 -21.58 -2.91
N ARG A 161 4.39 -22.37 -3.86
CA ARG A 161 5.80 -22.57 -4.23
C ARG A 161 5.92 -22.76 -5.74
N GLY A 162 7.06 -22.35 -6.34
CA GLY A 162 7.39 -22.62 -7.73
C GLY A 162 6.24 -22.38 -8.70
N ASP A 163 5.94 -23.36 -9.56
CA ASP A 163 4.89 -23.27 -10.58
C ASP A 163 3.49 -23.03 -10.01
N HIS A 164 3.21 -23.48 -8.78
CA HIS A 164 1.93 -23.22 -8.14
C HIS A 164 1.76 -21.71 -7.83
N LEU A 165 2.84 -21.01 -7.46
CA LEU A 165 2.79 -19.56 -7.25
C LEU A 165 2.49 -18.84 -8.57
N SER A 166 3.15 -19.20 -9.66
CA SER A 166 2.86 -18.64 -10.99
C SER A 166 1.43 -18.92 -11.43
N SER A 167 0.90 -20.13 -11.16
CA SER A 167 -0.48 -20.49 -11.53
C SER A 167 -1.54 -19.68 -10.78
N LEU A 168 -1.29 -19.29 -9.51
CA LEU A 168 -2.21 -18.45 -8.73
C LEU A 168 -2.32 -17.02 -9.27
N THR A 169 -1.27 -16.51 -9.89
CA THR A 169 -1.24 -15.16 -10.47
C THR A 169 -1.60 -15.16 -11.94
N HIS A 170 -1.66 -16.34 -12.59
CA HIS A 170 -1.93 -16.46 -14.02
C HIS A 170 -3.28 -15.84 -14.41
N GLY A 171 -3.27 -15.06 -15.49
CA GLY A 171 -4.46 -14.35 -15.96
C GLY A 171 -4.89 -13.15 -15.10
N THR A 172 -4.17 -12.84 -14.03
CA THR A 172 -4.36 -11.62 -13.24
C THR A 172 -3.40 -10.52 -13.72
N PRO A 173 -3.60 -9.26 -13.31
CA PRO A 173 -2.62 -8.21 -13.58
C PRO A 173 -1.22 -8.48 -13.00
N LEU A 174 -1.10 -9.39 -12.03
CA LEU A 174 0.17 -9.77 -11.38
C LEU A 174 0.85 -10.98 -12.04
N ASP A 175 0.42 -11.44 -13.20
CA ASP A 175 0.95 -12.62 -13.90
C ASP A 175 2.49 -12.57 -14.01
N SER A 176 3.01 -11.54 -14.64
CA SER A 176 4.47 -11.34 -14.78
C SER A 176 5.19 -11.22 -13.43
N ALA A 177 4.58 -10.58 -12.43
CA ALA A 177 5.15 -10.49 -11.08
C ALA A 177 5.19 -11.85 -10.38
N GLY A 178 4.18 -12.69 -10.59
CA GLY A 178 4.13 -14.05 -10.05
C GLY A 178 5.19 -14.99 -10.65
N GLU A 179 5.41 -14.91 -11.95
CA GLU A 179 6.50 -15.66 -12.61
C GLU A 179 7.88 -15.25 -12.06
N LEU A 180 8.12 -13.94 -11.92
CA LEU A 180 9.34 -13.42 -11.32
C LEU A 180 9.49 -13.82 -9.86
N ALA A 181 8.40 -13.83 -9.10
CA ALA A 181 8.39 -14.28 -7.71
C ALA A 181 8.77 -15.74 -7.57
N ALA A 182 8.17 -16.62 -8.39
CA ALA A 182 8.49 -18.04 -8.42
C ALA A 182 9.98 -18.27 -8.73
N LYS A 183 10.48 -17.62 -9.79
CA LYS A 183 11.89 -17.68 -10.18
C LYS A 183 12.84 -17.18 -9.08
N LEU A 184 12.49 -16.10 -8.38
CA LEU A 184 13.30 -15.55 -7.29
C LEU A 184 13.36 -16.47 -6.07
N LEU A 185 12.29 -17.21 -5.79
CA LEU A 185 12.26 -18.18 -4.70
C LEU A 185 13.07 -19.44 -5.01
N ASP A 186 13.12 -19.86 -6.28
CA ASP A 186 13.85 -21.04 -6.70
C ASP A 186 15.33 -20.79 -6.92
N SER A 187 15.69 -19.70 -7.60
CA SER A 187 17.07 -19.43 -8.04
C SER A 187 17.72 -18.21 -7.40
N GLY A 188 16.99 -17.44 -6.60
CA GLY A 188 17.50 -16.21 -6.01
C GLY A 188 17.59 -15.07 -7.03
N GLY A 189 18.38 -14.03 -6.72
CA GLY A 189 18.58 -12.87 -7.59
C GLY A 189 18.15 -11.53 -6.98
N GLY A 190 18.15 -10.47 -7.79
CA GLY A 190 17.76 -9.13 -7.37
C GLY A 190 16.24 -8.93 -7.33
N LEU A 191 15.74 -8.17 -6.35
CA LEU A 191 14.30 -7.89 -6.22
C LEU A 191 13.80 -6.78 -7.14
N THR A 192 14.68 -6.02 -7.77
CA THR A 192 14.31 -4.78 -8.49
C THR A 192 13.29 -5.02 -9.61
N GLU A 193 13.50 -6.05 -10.40
CA GLU A 193 12.63 -6.38 -11.53
C GLU A 193 11.25 -6.87 -11.07
N PHE A 194 11.23 -7.72 -10.04
CA PHE A 194 10.01 -8.17 -9.38
C PHE A 194 9.21 -7.03 -8.77
N GLU A 195 9.87 -6.15 -8.01
CA GLU A 195 9.23 -4.99 -7.40
C GLU A 195 8.64 -4.05 -8.47
N ARG A 196 9.38 -3.87 -9.58
CA ARG A 196 8.89 -3.11 -10.71
C ARG A 196 7.66 -3.75 -11.33
N ALA A 197 7.66 -5.06 -11.55
CA ALA A 197 6.52 -5.77 -12.12
C ALA A 197 5.25 -5.63 -11.26
N CYS A 198 5.38 -5.67 -9.93
CA CYS A 198 4.26 -5.42 -9.02
C CYS A 198 3.71 -3.99 -9.14
N ASP A 199 4.59 -2.98 -9.23
CA ASP A 199 4.17 -1.57 -9.37
C ASP A 199 3.57 -1.32 -10.76
N ASP A 200 4.16 -1.89 -11.81
CA ASP A 200 3.69 -1.77 -13.20
C ASP A 200 2.32 -2.44 -13.38
N ALA A 201 2.03 -3.53 -12.65
CA ALA A 201 0.71 -4.16 -12.64
C ALA A 201 -0.37 -3.21 -12.10
N LEU A 202 -0.09 -2.54 -10.98
CA LEU A 202 -0.99 -1.54 -10.40
C LEU A 202 -1.20 -0.35 -11.35
N MET A 203 -0.13 0.14 -11.97
CA MET A 203 -0.20 1.22 -12.94
C MET A 203 -0.99 0.83 -14.19
N SER A 204 -0.77 -0.36 -14.73
CA SER A 204 -1.52 -0.90 -15.87
C SER A 204 -3.03 -1.00 -15.56
N TYR A 205 -3.37 -1.36 -14.31
CA TYR A 205 -4.76 -1.35 -13.89
C TYR A 205 -5.34 0.07 -13.90
N LEU A 206 -4.64 1.04 -13.32
CA LEU A 206 -5.08 2.45 -13.29
C LEU A 206 -5.18 3.07 -14.69
N GLN A 207 -4.31 2.69 -15.63
CA GLN A 207 -4.38 3.15 -17.03
C GLN A 207 -5.70 2.80 -17.71
N ARG A 208 -6.44 1.79 -17.24
CA ARG A 208 -7.78 1.47 -17.75
C ARG A 208 -8.76 2.64 -17.58
N ALA A 209 -8.55 3.50 -16.57
CA ALA A 209 -9.33 4.71 -16.35
C ALA A 209 -9.28 5.69 -17.54
N ARG A 210 -8.24 5.65 -18.37
CA ARG A 210 -8.12 6.50 -19.58
C ARG A 210 -9.23 6.27 -20.60
N ARG A 211 -9.94 5.16 -20.53
CA ARG A 211 -11.04 4.80 -21.41
C ARG A 211 -12.40 5.25 -20.89
N THR A 212 -12.42 5.82 -19.67
CA THR A 212 -13.65 6.25 -18.99
C THR A 212 -13.67 7.76 -18.96
N PRO A 213 -14.70 8.42 -19.55
CA PRO A 213 -14.76 9.88 -19.63
C PRO A 213 -15.10 10.56 -18.30
N PHE A 214 -15.83 9.87 -17.41
CA PHE A 214 -16.33 10.38 -16.13
C PHE A 214 -16.35 9.27 -15.08
N GLY A 215 -16.25 9.64 -13.81
CA GLY A 215 -16.38 8.71 -12.70
C GLY A 215 -15.17 8.66 -11.77
N PRO A 216 -15.26 7.82 -10.71
CA PRO A 216 -14.16 7.67 -9.73
C PRO A 216 -12.88 7.13 -10.37
N GLU A 217 -12.98 6.40 -11.49
CA GLU A 217 -11.85 5.86 -12.24
C GLU A 217 -10.91 6.97 -12.70
N VAL A 218 -11.47 8.08 -13.19
CA VAL A 218 -10.69 9.23 -13.69
C VAL A 218 -9.90 9.86 -12.55
N VAL A 219 -10.53 10.02 -11.37
CA VAL A 219 -9.88 10.56 -10.18
C VAL A 219 -8.77 9.62 -9.71
N ALA A 220 -9.04 8.32 -9.63
CA ALA A 220 -8.06 7.32 -9.25
C ALA A 220 -6.87 7.27 -10.22
N GLY A 221 -7.14 7.28 -11.52
CA GLY A 221 -6.12 7.33 -12.57
C GLY A 221 -5.23 8.58 -12.45
N TYR A 222 -5.83 9.75 -12.23
CA TYR A 222 -5.09 10.98 -12.03
C TYR A 222 -4.20 10.95 -10.78
N LEU A 223 -4.74 10.49 -9.64
CA LEU A 223 -3.98 10.39 -8.40
C LEU A 223 -2.81 9.39 -8.55
N GLY A 224 -3.07 8.22 -9.14
CA GLY A 224 -2.02 7.25 -9.41
C GLY A 224 -0.94 7.78 -10.35
N ALA A 225 -1.33 8.52 -11.39
CA ALA A 225 -0.40 9.20 -12.29
C ALA A 225 0.52 10.17 -11.54
N LYS A 226 -0.05 10.99 -10.64
CA LYS A 226 0.73 11.93 -9.83
C LYS A 226 1.66 11.22 -8.85
N GLU A 227 1.21 10.17 -8.19
CA GLU A 227 2.08 9.38 -7.31
C GLU A 227 3.25 8.73 -8.07
N ALA A 228 3.01 8.21 -9.28
CA ALA A 228 4.05 7.66 -10.12
C ALA A 228 5.06 8.72 -10.56
N GLU A 229 4.59 9.92 -10.97
CA GLU A 229 5.44 11.04 -11.32
C GLU A 229 6.36 11.45 -10.16
N PHE A 230 5.80 11.66 -8.95
CA PHE A 230 6.59 11.98 -7.76
C PHE A 230 7.59 10.88 -7.41
N THR A 231 7.19 9.61 -7.52
CA THR A 231 8.06 8.47 -7.26
C THR A 231 9.21 8.43 -8.27
N ALA A 232 8.95 8.68 -9.54
CA ALA A 232 9.98 8.72 -10.58
C ALA A 232 10.97 9.87 -10.33
N VAL A 233 10.49 11.08 -10.05
CA VAL A 233 11.33 12.23 -9.73
C VAL A 233 12.20 11.95 -8.51
N ARG A 234 11.62 11.42 -7.43
CA ARG A 234 12.37 11.06 -6.21
C ARG A 234 13.42 10.00 -6.49
N THR A 235 13.10 8.98 -7.29
CA THR A 235 14.05 7.91 -7.65
C THR A 235 15.23 8.48 -8.44
N ILE A 236 14.98 9.37 -9.40
CA ILE A 236 16.03 10.02 -10.21
C ILE A 236 16.92 10.90 -9.33
N LEU A 237 16.30 11.77 -8.52
CA LEU A 237 17.06 12.69 -7.65
C LEU A 237 17.90 11.94 -6.63
N SER A 238 17.30 10.97 -5.90
CA SER A 238 18.02 10.16 -4.92
C SER A 238 19.15 9.35 -5.55
N GLY A 239 18.91 8.78 -6.74
CA GLY A 239 19.95 8.05 -7.47
C GLY A 239 21.11 8.94 -7.90
N LYS A 240 20.82 10.16 -8.40
CA LYS A 240 21.86 11.13 -8.75
C LYS A 240 22.67 11.62 -7.54
N ILE A 241 21.99 11.90 -6.42
CA ILE A 241 22.65 12.32 -5.17
C ILE A 241 23.57 11.20 -4.65
N ALA A 242 23.12 9.95 -4.76
CA ALA A 242 23.91 8.77 -4.36
C ALA A 242 24.99 8.37 -5.38
N GLY A 243 25.16 9.08 -6.50
CA GLY A 243 26.15 8.77 -7.54
C GLY A 243 25.86 7.48 -8.31
N ILE A 244 24.63 7.00 -8.34
CA ILE A 244 24.24 5.78 -9.05
C ILE A 244 24.28 6.02 -10.56
N ALA A 245 24.77 5.05 -11.34
CA ALA A 245 24.83 5.13 -12.79
C ALA A 245 23.43 5.33 -13.40
N ALA A 246 23.36 6.09 -14.50
CA ALA A 246 22.09 6.44 -15.14
C ALA A 246 21.30 5.21 -15.61
N GLU A 247 21.99 4.12 -15.98
CA GLU A 247 21.39 2.85 -16.38
C GLU A 247 20.68 2.16 -15.22
N ASP A 248 21.33 2.14 -14.06
CA ASP A 248 20.74 1.57 -12.84
C ASP A 248 19.55 2.38 -12.33
N ILE A 249 19.60 3.72 -12.47
CA ILE A 249 18.45 4.58 -12.16
C ILE A 249 17.30 4.26 -13.12
N ARG A 250 17.55 4.13 -14.43
CA ARG A 250 16.53 3.78 -15.42
C ARG A 250 15.91 2.41 -15.14
N ALA A 251 16.70 1.41 -14.76
CA ALA A 251 16.20 0.08 -14.39
C ALA A 251 15.24 0.09 -13.20
N ARG A 252 15.33 1.09 -12.32
CA ARG A 252 14.46 1.28 -11.16
C ARG A 252 13.20 2.10 -11.43
N LEU A 253 13.11 2.76 -12.59
CA LEU A 253 11.91 3.52 -12.94
C LEU A 253 10.74 2.57 -13.20
N ARG A 254 9.57 3.02 -12.80
CA ARG A 254 8.29 2.34 -12.96
C ARG A 254 7.60 2.81 -14.23
N MET A 255 6.60 2.04 -14.68
CA MET A 255 5.73 2.43 -15.77
C MET A 255 5.08 3.79 -15.47
N SER A 256 5.09 4.68 -16.46
CA SER A 256 4.35 5.94 -16.36
C SER A 256 2.87 5.72 -16.65
N TYR A 257 2.03 6.64 -16.21
CA TYR A 257 0.60 6.61 -16.54
C TYR A 257 0.32 6.96 -18.01
N LEU A 258 1.15 7.80 -18.63
CA LEU A 258 1.03 8.26 -20.03
C LEU A 258 1.73 7.33 -20.99
#